data_b04b97b23b8105ecaeca40e500dd7592
#
_entry.id   b04b97b23b8105ecaeca40e500dd7592
#
_cell.length_a   1.000
_cell.length_b   1.000
_cell.length_c   1.000
_cell.angle_alpha   90.00
_cell.angle_beta   90.00
_cell.angle_gamma   90.00
#
_symmetry.space_group_name_H-M   'P 1'
#
loop_
_entity.id
_entity.type
_entity.pdbx_description
1 polymer ?
#
loop_
_entity_poly.entity_id
_entity_poly.type
_entity_poly.pdbx_seq_one_letter_code
_entity_poly.pdbx_strand_id
1 'polypeptide(L)'
;CSSDLKMWITNSPSADFMCLLANTSDDKPHINKSLIMVPMNTPGISVSPPLEKLGMHSSETAQVFFDDVRVPQRNRIGHEGAGFMMQMLQFQEERLFGAANMIKGLEYCIDSTIEYCKARQTFGKALIDNQVIHFRLAELATEIECLRALVYQATEQYIKGQDVTRLASMAKLKAGRLGREVSDSCLQYWGGMGFMWDNRSEEHTSELQSQ
;
A
#
# COMPACT_ATOMS: atom_id res chain seq x y z
N CYS A 1 -8.68 -30.11 9.77
CA CYS A 1 -8.55 -28.65 9.81
C CYS A 1 -7.83 -28.28 11.11
N SER A 2 -6.67 -27.69 11.02
CA SER A 2 -5.98 -27.11 12.17
C SER A 2 -6.50 -25.69 12.40
N SER A 3 -6.49 -25.25 13.65
CA SER A 3 -6.68 -23.85 13.99
C SER A 3 -5.56 -23.02 13.36
N ASP A 4 -5.90 -21.90 12.74
CA ASP A 4 -4.96 -20.98 12.10
C ASP A 4 -5.34 -19.54 12.43
N LEU A 5 -4.36 -18.65 12.33
CA LEU A 5 -4.50 -17.23 12.57
C LEU A 5 -3.96 -16.45 11.37
N LYS A 6 -4.75 -15.52 10.85
CA LYS A 6 -4.30 -14.52 9.88
C LYS A 6 -4.23 -13.16 10.55
N MET A 7 -3.06 -12.53 10.46
CA MET A 7 -2.77 -11.23 11.07
C MET A 7 -2.92 -10.11 10.03
N TRP A 8 -3.30 -8.93 10.53
CA TRP A 8 -3.36 -7.69 9.75
C TRP A 8 -4.19 -7.77 8.48
N ILE A 9 -5.36 -8.43 8.58
CA ILE A 9 -6.25 -8.60 7.43
C ILE A 9 -7.10 -7.37 7.24
N THR A 10 -6.81 -6.63 6.18
CA THR A 10 -7.54 -5.43 5.79
C THR A 10 -8.98 -5.78 5.45
N ASN A 11 -9.93 -4.94 5.90
CA ASN A 11 -11.37 -5.05 5.72
C ASN A 11 -12.02 -6.31 6.32
N SER A 12 -11.29 -7.14 7.08
CA SER A 12 -11.87 -8.36 7.63
C SER A 12 -13.07 -8.16 8.57
N PRO A 13 -13.20 -7.04 9.34
CA PRO A 13 -14.40 -6.82 10.16
C PRO A 13 -15.68 -6.60 9.35
N SER A 14 -15.57 -6.08 8.13
CA SER A 14 -16.71 -5.75 7.26
C SER A 14 -16.81 -6.64 6.02
N ALA A 15 -15.92 -7.61 5.85
CA ALA A 15 -15.90 -8.48 4.68
C ALA A 15 -17.00 -9.55 4.72
N ASP A 16 -17.66 -9.79 3.59
CA ASP A 16 -18.60 -10.92 3.41
C ASP A 16 -17.86 -12.23 3.10
N PHE A 17 -16.72 -12.15 2.42
CA PHE A 17 -15.88 -13.31 2.07
C PHE A 17 -14.41 -12.94 2.04
N MET A 18 -13.57 -13.97 2.14
CA MET A 18 -12.11 -13.87 2.08
C MET A 18 -11.56 -14.78 0.97
N CYS A 19 -10.60 -14.30 0.21
CA CYS A 19 -9.74 -15.13 -0.63
C CYS A 19 -8.57 -15.63 0.22
N LEU A 20 -8.66 -16.86 0.69
CA LEU A 20 -7.70 -17.47 1.61
C LEU A 20 -6.64 -18.26 0.86
N LEU A 21 -5.37 -17.96 1.09
CA LEU A 21 -4.26 -18.85 0.72
C LEU A 21 -3.99 -19.82 1.85
N ALA A 22 -4.23 -21.10 1.62
CA ALA A 22 -4.05 -22.16 2.63
C ALA A 22 -3.23 -23.33 2.08
N ASN A 23 -2.52 -24.04 2.99
CA ASN A 23 -1.88 -25.31 2.66
C ASN A 23 -2.96 -26.36 2.44
N THR A 24 -2.90 -27.08 1.34
CA THR A 24 -3.86 -28.14 0.98
C THR A 24 -3.20 -29.48 0.74
N SER A 25 -1.88 -29.58 0.78
CA SER A 25 -1.11 -30.82 0.72
C SER A 25 0.19 -30.70 1.52
N ASP A 26 0.88 -31.84 1.69
CA ASP A 26 2.20 -31.92 2.33
C ASP A 26 3.36 -31.76 1.31
N ASP A 27 3.08 -31.33 0.11
CA ASP A 27 4.06 -31.10 -0.95
C ASP A 27 5.01 -29.94 -0.62
N LYS A 28 5.93 -29.64 -1.55
CA LYS A 28 6.88 -28.52 -1.42
C LYS A 28 6.16 -27.18 -1.24
N PRO A 29 6.71 -26.23 -0.49
CA PRO A 29 6.03 -24.99 -0.08
C PRO A 29 5.42 -24.14 -1.19
N HIS A 30 5.87 -24.26 -2.44
CA HIS A 30 5.35 -23.46 -3.55
C HIS A 30 4.22 -24.12 -4.34
N ILE A 31 4.00 -25.42 -4.15
CA ILE A 31 2.97 -26.20 -4.83
C ILE A 31 1.97 -26.86 -3.87
N ASN A 32 2.06 -26.56 -2.61
CA ASN A 32 1.18 -27.10 -1.56
C ASN A 32 0.06 -26.14 -1.14
N LYS A 33 -0.09 -25.00 -1.82
CA LYS A 33 -1.05 -23.97 -1.45
C LYS A 33 -2.13 -23.78 -2.49
N SER A 34 -3.36 -23.63 -2.03
CA SER A 34 -4.49 -23.32 -2.88
C SER A 34 -5.18 -22.04 -2.44
N LEU A 35 -5.79 -21.33 -3.38
CA LEU A 35 -6.69 -20.22 -3.08
C LEU A 35 -8.12 -20.77 -2.87
N ILE A 36 -8.76 -20.28 -1.83
CA ILE A 36 -10.10 -20.73 -1.42
C ILE A 36 -10.95 -19.51 -1.11
N MET A 37 -12.13 -19.40 -1.71
CA MET A 37 -13.12 -18.41 -1.33
C MET A 37 -13.85 -18.88 -0.07
N VAL A 38 -13.69 -18.15 1.02
CA VAL A 38 -14.27 -18.49 2.31
C VAL A 38 -15.27 -17.40 2.71
N PRO A 39 -16.58 -17.72 2.84
CA PRO A 39 -17.53 -16.80 3.42
C PRO A 39 -17.21 -16.52 4.89
N MET A 40 -17.22 -15.26 5.30
CA MET A 40 -16.81 -14.87 6.65
C MET A 40 -17.79 -15.29 7.74
N ASN A 41 -19.04 -15.61 7.37
CA ASN A 41 -20.05 -16.17 8.27
C ASN A 41 -19.96 -17.70 8.43
N THR A 42 -18.91 -18.34 7.91
CA THR A 42 -18.70 -19.80 8.07
C THR A 42 -18.45 -20.14 9.55
N PRO A 43 -19.11 -21.16 10.10
CA PRO A 43 -18.86 -21.59 11.48
C PRO A 43 -17.38 -21.89 11.74
N GLY A 44 -16.88 -21.42 12.87
CA GLY A 44 -15.46 -21.54 13.25
C GLY A 44 -14.59 -20.35 12.84
N ILE A 45 -15.13 -19.36 12.14
CA ILE A 45 -14.43 -18.10 11.86
C ILE A 45 -14.81 -17.07 12.93
N SER A 46 -13.80 -16.41 13.48
CA SER A 46 -14.00 -15.23 14.33
C SER A 46 -13.00 -14.15 13.96
N VAL A 47 -13.42 -12.88 14.12
CA VAL A 47 -12.62 -11.71 13.79
C VAL A 47 -12.43 -10.88 15.06
N SER A 48 -11.22 -10.41 15.33
CA SER A 48 -10.95 -9.51 16.46
C SER A 48 -11.60 -8.14 16.22
N PRO A 49 -11.73 -7.31 17.27
CA PRO A 49 -11.93 -5.88 17.06
C PRO A 49 -10.85 -5.29 16.13
N PRO A 50 -11.16 -4.18 15.41
CA PRO A 50 -10.17 -3.49 14.60
C PRO A 50 -8.93 -3.10 15.41
N LEU A 51 -7.76 -3.30 14.80
CA LEU A 51 -6.48 -2.92 15.39
C LEU A 51 -6.27 -1.41 15.27
N GLU A 52 -5.77 -0.80 16.32
CA GLU A 52 -5.30 0.59 16.27
C GLU A 52 -4.02 0.67 15.43
N LYS A 53 -3.96 1.62 14.50
CA LYS A 53 -2.86 1.77 13.56
C LYS A 53 -2.29 3.19 13.58
N LEU A 54 -1.05 3.34 13.17
CA LEU A 54 -0.38 4.63 13.05
C LEU A 54 -1.02 5.56 12.00
N GLY A 55 -1.82 5.03 11.11
CA GLY A 55 -2.58 5.77 10.08
C GLY A 55 -3.61 4.88 9.42
N MET A 56 -4.17 5.31 8.28
CA MET A 56 -5.25 4.60 7.61
C MET A 56 -6.42 4.31 8.56
N HIS A 57 -6.81 5.28 9.37
CA HIS A 57 -7.83 5.12 10.43
C HIS A 57 -9.21 4.75 9.88
N SER A 58 -9.52 5.13 8.65
CA SER A 58 -10.76 4.78 7.95
C SER A 58 -10.76 3.38 7.33
N SER A 59 -9.62 2.68 7.32
CA SER A 59 -9.49 1.31 6.84
C SER A 59 -9.39 0.36 8.02
N GLU A 60 -10.32 -0.54 8.17
CA GLU A 60 -10.30 -1.54 9.23
C GLU A 60 -9.27 -2.63 8.95
N THR A 61 -8.56 -3.06 9.98
CA THR A 61 -7.59 -4.16 9.93
C THR A 61 -7.74 -4.98 11.18
N ALA A 62 -7.88 -6.30 11.07
CA ALA A 62 -8.08 -7.15 12.23
C ALA A 62 -7.36 -8.51 12.09
N GLN A 63 -7.45 -9.30 13.14
CA GLN A 63 -7.03 -10.71 13.15
C GLN A 63 -8.23 -11.58 12.79
N VAL A 64 -7.98 -12.63 12.00
CA VAL A 64 -9.00 -13.62 11.65
C VAL A 64 -8.55 -14.98 12.17
N PHE A 65 -9.38 -15.59 12.99
CA PHE A 65 -9.14 -16.90 13.58
C PHE A 65 -9.98 -17.95 12.88
N PHE A 66 -9.40 -19.12 12.71
CA PHE A 66 -10.04 -20.29 12.10
C PHE A 66 -9.97 -21.46 13.08
N ASP A 67 -11.11 -22.04 13.42
CA ASP A 67 -11.24 -23.20 14.29
C ASP A 67 -12.16 -24.24 13.64
N ASP A 68 -11.60 -25.36 13.20
CA ASP A 68 -12.28 -26.45 12.43
C ASP A 68 -13.20 -25.95 11.31
N VAL A 69 -12.78 -24.90 10.60
CA VAL A 69 -13.55 -24.30 9.51
C VAL A 69 -13.64 -25.24 8.32
N ARG A 70 -14.85 -25.52 7.86
CA ARG A 70 -15.13 -26.41 6.72
C ARG A 70 -15.83 -25.65 5.61
N VAL A 71 -15.23 -25.67 4.42
CA VAL A 71 -15.79 -25.08 3.22
C VAL A 71 -15.91 -26.10 2.09
N PRO A 72 -16.90 -26.00 1.20
CA PRO A 72 -17.02 -26.89 0.06
C PRO A 72 -15.81 -26.82 -0.86
N GLN A 73 -15.36 -27.92 -1.43
CA GLN A 73 -14.24 -27.97 -2.37
C GLN A 73 -14.48 -27.09 -3.62
N ARG A 74 -15.73 -26.86 -4.02
CA ARG A 74 -16.08 -25.96 -5.12
C ARG A 74 -15.66 -24.51 -4.88
N ASN A 75 -15.37 -24.12 -3.65
CA ASN A 75 -14.90 -22.79 -3.31
C ASN A 75 -13.38 -22.61 -3.61
N ARG A 76 -12.70 -23.67 -4.02
CA ARG A 76 -11.31 -23.57 -4.48
C ARG A 76 -11.24 -22.79 -5.78
N ILE A 77 -10.33 -21.85 -5.85
CA ILE A 77 -10.05 -21.01 -7.01
C ILE A 77 -8.89 -21.65 -7.78
N GLY A 78 -9.14 -22.04 -9.03
CA GLY A 78 -8.14 -22.69 -9.88
C GLY A 78 -7.81 -24.13 -9.46
N HIS A 79 -6.62 -24.57 -9.85
CA HIS A 79 -6.14 -25.92 -9.55
C HIS A 79 -5.54 -26.00 -8.13
N GLU A 80 -5.64 -27.18 -7.53
CA GLU A 80 -4.98 -27.46 -6.25
C GLU A 80 -3.46 -27.29 -6.39
N GLY A 81 -2.83 -26.68 -5.40
CA GLY A 81 -1.40 -26.38 -5.41
C GLY A 81 -1.00 -25.15 -6.22
N ALA A 82 -1.88 -24.57 -7.04
CA ALA A 82 -1.58 -23.40 -7.87
C ALA A 82 -1.71 -22.06 -7.15
N GLY A 83 -2.18 -22.02 -5.90
CA GLY A 83 -2.53 -20.81 -5.18
C GLY A 83 -1.36 -19.85 -5.03
N PHE A 84 -0.16 -20.35 -4.74
CA PHE A 84 1.03 -19.50 -4.62
C PHE A 84 1.39 -18.78 -5.94
N MET A 85 1.34 -19.50 -7.06
CA MET A 85 1.60 -18.89 -8.38
C MET A 85 0.56 -17.83 -8.73
N MET A 86 -0.71 -18.11 -8.48
CA MET A 86 -1.80 -17.12 -8.69
C MET A 86 -1.58 -15.86 -7.84
N GLN A 87 -1.18 -16.02 -6.58
CA GLN A 87 -0.85 -14.91 -5.70
C GLN A 87 0.34 -14.09 -6.22
N MET A 88 1.38 -14.74 -6.76
CA MET A 88 2.54 -14.05 -7.33
C MET A 88 2.17 -13.22 -8.56
N LEU A 89 1.27 -13.71 -9.40
CA LEU A 89 0.74 -12.95 -10.55
C LEU A 89 -0.06 -11.72 -10.07
N GLN A 90 -0.95 -11.89 -9.09
CA GLN A 90 -1.71 -10.80 -8.50
C GLN A 90 -0.81 -9.72 -7.92
N PHE A 91 0.29 -10.07 -7.29
CA PHE A 91 1.23 -9.11 -6.71
C PHE A 91 1.90 -8.18 -7.73
N GLN A 92 1.96 -8.53 -9.01
CA GLN A 92 2.43 -7.60 -10.04
C GLN A 92 1.46 -6.43 -10.18
N GLU A 93 0.16 -6.73 -10.26
CA GLU A 93 -0.90 -5.72 -10.37
C GLU A 93 -0.96 -4.84 -9.12
N GLU A 94 -0.92 -5.44 -7.94
CA GLU A 94 -0.94 -4.71 -6.67
C GLU A 94 0.26 -3.77 -6.52
N ARG A 95 1.46 -4.21 -6.90
CA ARG A 95 2.66 -3.37 -6.88
C ARG A 95 2.55 -2.20 -7.84
N LEU A 96 2.07 -2.46 -9.06
CA LEU A 96 1.90 -1.41 -10.06
C LEU A 96 0.82 -0.40 -9.64
N PHE A 97 -0.33 -0.89 -9.16
CA PHE A 97 -1.39 -0.06 -8.61
C PHE A 97 -0.90 0.79 -7.42
N GLY A 98 -0.21 0.16 -6.46
CA GLY A 98 0.33 0.87 -5.30
C GLY A 98 1.34 1.95 -5.66
N ALA A 99 2.17 1.73 -6.68
CA ALA A 99 3.07 2.76 -7.18
C ALA A 99 2.33 3.91 -7.88
N ALA A 100 1.35 3.58 -8.72
CA ALA A 100 0.55 4.56 -9.45
C ALA A 100 -0.28 5.45 -8.51
N ASN A 101 -0.90 4.85 -7.50
CA ASN A 101 -1.74 5.55 -6.53
C ASN A 101 -0.98 6.61 -5.72
N MET A 102 0.31 6.40 -5.47
CA MET A 102 1.12 7.34 -4.69
C MET A 102 1.43 8.65 -5.43
N ILE A 103 1.53 8.64 -6.77
CA ILE A 103 2.01 9.78 -7.55
C ILE A 103 1.21 11.05 -7.24
N LYS A 104 -0.13 10.96 -7.26
CA LYS A 104 -0.99 12.14 -7.02
C LYS A 104 -0.89 12.66 -5.59
N GLY A 105 -0.74 11.78 -4.61
CA GLY A 105 -0.52 12.16 -3.22
C GLY A 105 0.80 12.91 -3.03
N LEU A 106 1.87 12.45 -3.69
CA LEU A 106 3.18 13.11 -3.64
C LEU A 106 3.17 14.49 -4.29
N GLU A 107 2.52 14.64 -5.44
CA GLU A 107 2.31 15.95 -6.06
C GLU A 107 1.58 16.91 -5.13
N TYR A 108 0.47 16.43 -4.55
CA TYR A 108 -0.31 17.23 -3.62
C TYR A 108 0.52 17.69 -2.40
N CYS A 109 1.39 16.84 -1.85
CA CYS A 109 2.30 17.22 -0.78
C CYS A 109 3.24 18.37 -1.19
N ILE A 110 3.81 18.30 -2.39
CA ILE A 110 4.70 19.35 -2.90
C ILE A 110 3.92 20.63 -3.16
N ASP A 111 2.80 20.56 -3.88
CA ASP A 111 2.00 21.73 -4.26
C ASP A 111 1.49 22.48 -3.01
N SER A 112 0.93 21.75 -2.03
CA SER A 112 0.46 22.34 -0.78
C SER A 112 1.60 22.96 0.04
N THR A 113 2.79 22.35 0.02
CA THR A 113 3.98 22.87 0.69
C THR A 113 4.48 24.14 0.00
N ILE A 114 4.47 24.21 -1.31
CA ILE A 114 4.81 25.41 -2.08
C ILE A 114 3.89 26.57 -1.70
N GLU A 115 2.57 26.33 -1.67
CA GLU A 115 1.59 27.37 -1.31
C GLU A 115 1.78 27.85 0.14
N TYR A 116 2.01 26.92 1.08
CA TYR A 116 2.35 27.29 2.45
C TYR A 116 3.62 28.12 2.52
N CYS A 117 4.71 27.73 1.86
CA CYS A 117 5.99 28.43 1.88
C CYS A 117 5.94 29.80 1.19
N LYS A 118 5.05 30.01 0.23
CA LYS A 118 4.77 31.34 -0.37
C LYS A 118 4.07 32.26 0.62
N ALA A 119 3.11 31.76 1.37
CA ALA A 119 2.33 32.54 2.34
C ALA A 119 3.12 32.82 3.64
N ARG A 120 3.95 31.90 4.08
CA ARG A 120 4.70 32.01 5.33
C ARG A 120 5.87 32.97 5.22
N GLN A 121 5.88 34.02 6.05
CA GLN A 121 6.97 35.00 6.13
C GLN A 121 7.94 34.65 7.27
N THR A 122 9.24 34.67 7.00
CA THR A 122 10.31 34.49 8.01
C THR A 122 11.48 35.40 7.68
N PHE A 123 12.03 36.06 8.67
CA PHE A 123 13.17 36.98 8.50
C PHE A 123 12.98 38.03 7.38
N GLY A 124 11.75 38.53 7.20
CA GLY A 124 11.42 39.60 6.25
C GLY A 124 11.21 39.15 4.81
N LYS A 125 11.15 37.83 4.52
CA LYS A 125 10.89 37.29 3.17
C LYS A 125 10.02 36.05 3.23
N ALA A 126 9.43 35.66 2.10
CA ALA A 126 8.69 34.41 2.01
C ALA A 126 9.61 33.21 2.27
N LEU A 127 9.07 32.18 2.91
CA LEU A 127 9.85 30.98 3.25
C LEU A 127 10.39 30.30 1.97
N ILE A 128 9.63 30.34 0.87
CA ILE A 128 10.00 29.76 -0.41
C ILE A 128 11.25 30.43 -1.03
N ASP A 129 11.57 31.68 -0.68
CA ASP A 129 12.72 32.43 -1.21
C ASP A 129 14.08 31.87 -0.73
N ASN A 130 14.06 30.93 0.22
CA ASN A 130 15.26 30.21 0.64
C ASN A 130 15.62 29.12 -0.36
N GLN A 131 16.81 29.20 -0.96
CA GLN A 131 17.26 28.25 -1.99
C GLN A 131 17.22 26.80 -1.55
N VAL A 132 17.53 26.50 -0.29
CA VAL A 132 17.47 25.14 0.25
C VAL A 132 16.06 24.53 0.17
N ILE A 133 15.02 25.35 0.20
CA ILE A 133 13.61 24.90 0.13
C ILE A 133 13.21 24.67 -1.33
N HIS A 134 13.29 25.70 -2.17
CA HIS A 134 12.79 25.56 -3.54
C HIS A 134 13.65 24.65 -4.40
N PHE A 135 14.95 24.54 -4.17
CA PHE A 135 15.80 23.55 -4.84
C PHE A 135 15.41 22.12 -4.45
N ARG A 136 15.19 21.89 -3.14
CA ARG A 136 14.77 20.58 -2.68
C ARG A 136 13.41 20.17 -3.23
N LEU A 137 12.44 21.06 -3.25
CA LEU A 137 11.13 20.80 -3.86
C LEU A 137 11.22 20.49 -5.36
N ALA A 138 12.10 21.19 -6.08
CA ALA A 138 12.35 20.91 -7.50
C ALA A 138 13.00 19.53 -7.73
N GLU A 139 13.94 19.12 -6.89
CA GLU A 139 14.52 17.76 -6.91
C GLU A 139 13.44 16.69 -6.70
N LEU A 140 12.62 16.85 -5.66
CA LEU A 140 11.55 15.91 -5.34
C LEU A 140 10.51 15.82 -6.46
N ALA A 141 10.13 16.95 -7.06
CA ALA A 141 9.23 16.98 -8.22
C ALA A 141 9.84 16.20 -9.41
N THR A 142 11.14 16.37 -9.67
CA THR A 142 11.85 15.62 -10.71
C THR A 142 11.80 14.12 -10.45
N GLU A 143 11.99 13.70 -9.21
CA GLU A 143 11.93 12.29 -8.81
C GLU A 143 10.52 11.68 -8.96
N ILE A 144 9.48 12.49 -8.75
CA ILE A 144 8.09 12.09 -9.00
C ILE A 144 7.86 11.85 -10.50
N GLU A 145 8.40 12.69 -11.38
CA GLU A 145 8.31 12.48 -12.82
C GLU A 145 9.08 11.24 -13.28
N CYS A 146 10.23 10.95 -12.69
CA CYS A 146 10.94 9.68 -12.92
C CYS A 146 10.08 8.46 -12.52
N LEU A 147 9.39 8.52 -11.37
CA LEU A 147 8.46 7.48 -10.94
C LEU A 147 7.29 7.36 -11.92
N ARG A 148 6.70 8.47 -12.34
CA ARG A 148 5.61 8.51 -13.32
C ARG A 148 5.99 7.82 -14.62
N ALA A 149 7.15 8.16 -15.18
CA ALA A 149 7.65 7.55 -16.41
C ALA A 149 7.81 6.02 -16.26
N LEU A 150 8.34 5.57 -15.13
CA LEU A 150 8.50 4.13 -14.84
C LEU A 150 7.15 3.42 -14.72
N VAL A 151 6.17 4.03 -14.04
CA VAL A 151 4.80 3.48 -13.91
C VAL A 151 4.12 3.40 -15.27
N TYR A 152 4.22 4.43 -16.09
CA TYR A 152 3.62 4.42 -17.44
C TYR A 152 4.25 3.36 -18.33
N GLN A 153 5.58 3.23 -18.33
CA GLN A 153 6.28 2.18 -19.06
C GLN A 153 5.80 0.77 -18.62
N ALA A 154 5.70 0.55 -17.31
CA ALA A 154 5.23 -0.73 -16.78
C ALA A 154 3.77 -1.00 -17.19
N THR A 155 2.90 0.01 -17.10
CA THR A 155 1.49 -0.08 -17.47
C THR A 155 1.31 -0.40 -18.96
N GLU A 156 2.05 0.26 -19.84
CA GLU A 156 2.00 0.00 -21.28
C GLU A 156 2.41 -1.45 -21.63
N GLN A 157 3.44 -1.96 -20.96
CA GLN A 157 3.89 -3.33 -21.16
C GLN A 157 2.86 -4.33 -20.58
N TYR A 158 2.26 -4.04 -19.44
CA TYR A 158 1.22 -4.84 -18.83
C TYR A 158 -0.02 -4.96 -19.74
N ILE A 159 -0.49 -3.84 -20.31
CA ILE A 159 -1.62 -3.83 -21.26
C ILE A 159 -1.32 -4.68 -22.52
N LYS A 160 -0.05 -4.76 -22.93
CA LYS A 160 0.40 -5.61 -24.03
C LYS A 160 0.58 -7.09 -23.64
N GLY A 161 0.21 -7.47 -22.41
CA GLY A 161 0.34 -8.85 -21.91
C GLY A 161 1.78 -9.29 -21.62
N GLN A 162 2.72 -8.37 -21.46
CA GLN A 162 4.12 -8.67 -21.15
C GLN A 162 4.31 -8.86 -19.65
N ASP A 163 5.32 -9.65 -19.26
CA ASP A 163 5.72 -9.77 -17.87
C ASP A 163 6.35 -8.47 -17.36
N VAL A 164 5.70 -7.85 -16.36
CA VAL A 164 6.12 -6.58 -15.75
C VAL A 164 6.63 -6.75 -14.32
N THR A 165 6.88 -7.98 -13.87
CA THR A 165 7.31 -8.28 -12.49
C THR A 165 8.47 -7.38 -12.05
N ARG A 166 9.48 -7.24 -12.90
CA ARG A 166 10.64 -6.39 -12.61
C ARG A 166 10.27 -4.92 -12.53
N LEU A 167 9.56 -4.38 -13.52
CA LEU A 167 9.19 -2.96 -13.58
C LEU A 167 8.23 -2.59 -12.46
N ALA A 168 7.22 -3.40 -12.18
CA ALA A 168 6.27 -3.20 -11.09
C ALA A 168 6.99 -3.20 -9.73
N SER A 169 7.95 -4.11 -9.51
CA SER A 169 8.74 -4.16 -8.29
C SER A 169 9.65 -2.94 -8.14
N MET A 170 10.27 -2.47 -9.23
CA MET A 170 11.09 -1.25 -9.24
C MET A 170 10.22 -0.01 -8.96
N ALA A 171 9.06 0.11 -9.61
CA ALA A 171 8.13 1.21 -9.39
C ALA A 171 7.67 1.27 -7.93
N LYS A 172 7.29 0.12 -7.35
CA LYS A 172 6.86 0.02 -5.96
C LYS A 172 7.97 0.39 -4.97
N LEU A 173 9.19 -0.10 -5.20
CA LEU A 173 10.35 0.27 -4.39
C LEU A 173 10.63 1.79 -4.45
N LYS A 174 10.64 2.36 -5.67
CA LYS A 174 10.85 3.80 -5.88
C LYS A 174 9.75 4.62 -5.22
N ALA A 175 8.48 4.25 -5.41
CA ALA A 175 7.34 4.92 -4.80
C ALA A 175 7.43 4.94 -3.27
N GLY A 176 7.72 3.79 -2.63
CA GLY A 176 7.83 3.71 -1.18
C GLY A 176 8.98 4.53 -0.59
N ARG A 177 10.12 4.59 -1.27
CA ARG A 177 11.25 5.46 -0.84
C ARG A 177 10.91 6.93 -1.01
N LEU A 178 10.40 7.29 -2.18
CA LEU A 178 10.06 8.67 -2.52
C LEU A 178 8.95 9.22 -1.64
N GLY A 179 7.97 8.40 -1.28
CA GLY A 179 6.91 8.77 -0.38
C GLY A 179 7.44 9.24 0.98
N ARG A 180 8.33 8.48 1.61
CA ARG A 180 8.96 8.91 2.87
C ARG A 180 9.78 10.20 2.69
N GLU A 181 10.54 10.28 1.62
CA GLU A 181 11.44 11.41 1.35
C GLU A 181 10.67 12.71 1.11
N VAL A 182 9.57 12.65 0.33
CA VAL A 182 8.70 13.80 0.08
C VAL A 182 7.97 14.21 1.35
N SER A 183 7.37 13.25 2.07
CA SER A 183 6.62 13.55 3.30
C SER A 183 7.52 14.16 4.37
N ASP A 184 8.70 13.62 4.61
CA ASP A 184 9.65 14.14 5.59
C ASP A 184 10.13 15.55 5.23
N SER A 185 10.54 15.76 3.96
CA SER A 185 11.00 17.07 3.51
C SER A 185 9.89 18.13 3.56
N CYS A 186 8.68 17.79 3.14
CA CYS A 186 7.54 18.71 3.21
C CYS A 186 7.18 19.03 4.66
N LEU A 187 7.08 18.02 5.52
CA LEU A 187 6.78 18.20 6.94
C LEU A 187 7.77 19.16 7.62
N GLN A 188 9.07 19.04 7.31
CA GLN A 188 10.09 19.94 7.83
C GLN A 188 9.80 21.40 7.49
N TYR A 189 9.33 21.68 6.26
CA TYR A 189 9.03 23.06 5.82
C TYR A 189 7.75 23.63 6.42
N TRP A 190 6.81 22.79 6.83
CA TRP A 190 5.64 23.18 7.60
C TRP A 190 5.98 23.54 9.06
N GLY A 191 7.13 23.10 9.59
CA GLY A 191 7.58 23.37 10.95
C GLY A 191 6.55 22.97 11.99
N GLY A 192 6.26 23.84 12.96
CA GLY A 192 5.28 23.54 14.03
C GLY A 192 3.86 23.23 13.52
N MET A 193 3.46 23.79 12.39
CA MET A 193 2.17 23.47 11.76
C MET A 193 2.09 22.02 11.29
N GLY A 194 3.21 21.39 10.96
CA GLY A 194 3.28 19.99 10.58
C GLY A 194 2.91 19.02 11.71
N PHE A 195 2.94 19.46 12.97
CA PHE A 195 2.54 18.67 14.13
C PHE A 195 1.06 18.80 14.52
N MET A 196 0.32 19.66 13.83
CA MET A 196 -1.09 19.89 14.17
C MET A 196 -1.98 18.85 13.46
N TRP A 197 -3.01 18.36 14.17
CA TRP A 197 -4.00 17.41 13.63
C TRP A 197 -4.73 17.92 12.37
N ASP A 198 -4.84 19.22 12.20
CA ASP A 198 -5.44 19.83 11.01
C ASP A 198 -4.56 19.67 9.76
N ASN A 199 -3.32 19.18 9.92
CA ASN A 199 -2.41 18.94 8.82
C ASN A 199 -2.29 17.43 8.54
N ARG A 200 -2.70 17.01 7.33
CA ARG A 200 -2.78 15.61 6.89
C ARG A 200 -1.43 14.91 6.66
N SER A 201 -0.35 15.42 7.21
CA SER A 201 1.00 14.85 7.01
C SER A 201 1.13 13.38 7.44
N GLU A 202 0.36 12.94 8.44
CA GLU A 202 0.40 11.56 8.95
C GLU A 202 -0.25 10.55 8.02
N GLU A 203 -1.28 10.93 7.27
CA GLU A 203 -1.93 10.02 6.31
C GLU A 203 -0.95 9.55 5.23
N HIS A 204 -0.02 10.41 4.81
CA HIS A 204 0.96 10.09 3.78
C HIS A 204 2.14 9.24 4.29
N THR A 205 2.56 9.41 5.54
CA THR A 205 3.66 8.62 6.12
C THR A 205 3.22 7.20 6.48
N SER A 206 1.97 7.00 6.87
CA SER A 206 1.45 5.70 7.32
C SER A 206 1.15 4.74 6.16
N GLU A 207 0.76 5.23 4.99
CA GLU A 207 0.58 4.41 3.78
C GLU A 207 1.88 3.71 3.34
N LEU A 208 3.03 4.22 3.78
CA LEU A 208 4.35 3.71 3.40
C LEU A 208 4.85 2.57 4.28
N GLN A 209 4.31 2.42 5.48
CA GLN A 209 4.77 1.38 6.43
C GLN A 209 4.05 0.04 6.27
N SER A 210 2.91 0.00 5.56
CA SER A 210 2.10 -1.20 5.39
C SER A 210 2.57 -2.13 4.25
N GLN A 211 3.85 -2.05 3.86
CA GLN A 211 4.32 -2.83 2.70
C GLN A 211 5.63 -3.55 2.96
#